data_de8fe1fae5570e7c25c44c0ff4abfa75
#
_entry.id   de8fe1fae5570e7c25c44c0ff4abfa75
#
_cell.length_a   1.000
_cell.length_b   1.000
_cell.length_c   1.000
_cell.angle_alpha   90.00
_cell.angle_beta   90.00
_cell.angle_gamma   90.00
#
_symmetry.space_group_name_H-M   'P 1'
#
loop_
_entity.id
_entity.type
_entity.pdbx_description
1 polymer ?
#
loop_
_entity_poly.entity_id
_entity_poly.type
_entity_poly.pdbx_seq_one_letter_code
_entity_poly.pdbx_strand_id
1 'polypeptide(L)'
;MKKIINALVLSLSIVGSFSVSVAETSSQLTFEITEVGTGEVAKLGQRATLHYIGKLEDGSVFDSSRERGKPFSFTLGAGQVIQGWEQGVNGMQVGEVRILNIPPHLGYGERGAGGSIPPNARLI
;
A
#
# COMPACT_ATOMS: atom_id res chain seq x y z
N MET A 1 10.42 -7.47 26.18
CA MET A 1 9.91 -7.65 25.95
C MET A 1 9.29 -8.17 25.75
N LYS A 2 9.01 -8.37 25.52
CA LYS A 2 8.41 -8.81 25.24
C LYS A 2 7.63 -9.38 25.17
N LYS A 3 7.36 -9.59 25.14
CA LYS A 3 6.62 -10.09 24.97
C LYS A 3 5.83 -10.64 24.90
N ILE A 4 5.56 -10.84 24.91
CA ILE A 4 4.77 -11.31 24.73
C ILE A 4 4.08 -11.79 24.51
N ILE A 5 3.83 -11.93 24.49
CA ILE A 5 2.99 -12.30 24.12
C ILE A 5 2.30 -12.78 23.95
N ASN A 6 2.16 -12.83 24.09
CA ASN A 6 1.30 -13.25 23.82
C ASN A 6 0.64 -13.78 23.56
N ALA A 7 0.68 -13.87 23.65
CA ALA A 7 -0.10 -14.31 23.33
C ALA A 7 -0.74 -14.78 23.26
N LEU A 8 -0.95 -14.78 23.54
CA LEU A 8 -1.84 -15.15 23.39
C LEU A 8 -2.33 -15.59 23.06
N VAL A 9 -2.36 -15.59 23.20
CA VAL A 9 -3.15 -15.91 22.81
C VAL A 9 -3.66 -16.34 22.49
N LEU A 10 -3.82 -16.50 22.62
CA LEU A 10 -4.60 -16.88 22.28
C LEU A 10 -5.17 -17.35 22.01
N SER A 11 -5.25 -17.42 22.15
CA SER A 11 -6.01 -17.80 21.82
C SER A 11 -6.65 -18.14 21.56
N LEU A 12 -6.86 -18.22 21.77
CA LEU A 12 -7.69 -18.51 21.46
C LEU A 12 -8.21 -18.80 20.97
N SER A 13 -8.26 -18.87 21.02
CA SER A 13 -8.93 -19.14 20.53
C SER A 13 -9.51 -19.45 20.07
N ILE A 14 -9.74 -19.66 20.13
CA ILE A 14 -10.38 -19.96 19.65
C ILE A 14 -11.13 -20.16 19.21
N VAL A 15 -11.39 -20.33 19.35
CA VAL A 15 -12.15 -20.56 18.97
C VAL A 15 -12.69 -20.49 18.09
N GLY A 16 -12.59 -20.65 17.77
CA GLY A 16 -13.05 -20.69 16.96
C GLY A 16 -13.60 -20.57 16.22
N SER A 17 -13.88 -20.69 15.95
CA SER A 17 -14.36 -20.67 15.22
C SER A 17 -14.74 -20.33 14.21
N PHE A 18 -14.91 -20.30 13.64
CA PHE A 18 -15.32 -20.10 12.65
C PHE A 18 -14.85 -19.32 11.84
N SER A 19 -14.69 -19.33 11.23
CA SER A 19 -14.38 -18.72 10.54
C SER A 19 -14.66 -18.44 9.48
N VAL A 20 -14.81 -18.06 8.94
CA VAL A 20 -15.17 -17.71 8.02
C VAL A 20 -14.49 -17.03 7.22
N SER A 21 -14.12 -17.09 6.59
CA SER A 21 -13.47 -16.51 5.94
C SER A 21 -13.74 -16.21 4.75
N VAL A 22 -13.91 -15.42 4.45
CA VAL A 22 -14.24 -15.09 3.41
C VAL A 22 -13.35 -14.54 2.62
N ALA A 23 -13.20 -14.88 1.66
CA ALA A 23 -12.29 -14.44 0.89
C ALA A 23 -12.77 -13.40 0.15
N GLU A 24 -13.17 -12.43 0.65
CA GLU A 24 -13.65 -11.50 -0.16
C GLU A 24 -12.64 -10.56 -0.59
N THR A 25 -12.76 -9.93 -1.68
CA THR A 25 -11.92 -8.87 -2.13
C THR A 25 -12.03 -7.74 -1.15
N SER A 26 -10.95 -7.38 -0.56
CA SER A 26 -10.95 -6.32 0.42
C SER A 26 -11.24 -4.99 -0.24
N SER A 27 -12.10 -4.20 0.37
CA SER A 27 -12.34 -2.83 -0.07
C SER A 27 -11.39 -1.86 0.60
N GLN A 28 -10.47 -2.35 1.41
CA GLN A 28 -9.54 -1.50 2.12
C GLN A 28 -8.15 -1.61 1.54
N LEU A 29 -7.38 -0.56 1.72
CA LEU A 29 -5.96 -0.61 1.42
C LEU A 29 -5.28 -1.56 2.38
N THR A 30 -4.43 -2.42 1.85
CA THR A 30 -3.56 -3.24 2.68
C THR A 30 -2.13 -3.07 2.19
N PHE A 31 -1.18 -3.37 3.05
CA PHE A 31 0.21 -3.29 2.63
C PHE A 31 1.05 -4.32 3.36
N GLU A 32 2.20 -4.59 2.77
CA GLU A 32 3.16 -5.53 3.31
C GLU A 32 4.52 -4.87 3.29
N ILE A 33 5.25 -4.93 4.38
CA ILE A 33 6.60 -4.37 4.44
C ILE A 33 7.56 -5.49 4.07
N THR A 34 8.26 -5.32 2.95
CA THR A 34 9.20 -6.33 2.49
C THR A 34 10.64 -6.00 2.89
N GLU A 35 10.92 -4.72 3.17
CA GLU A 35 12.20 -4.32 3.74
C GLU A 35 11.93 -3.28 4.79
N VAL A 36 12.51 -3.47 5.95
CA VAL A 36 12.32 -2.54 7.06
C VAL A 36 13.27 -1.36 6.89
N GLY A 37 12.73 -0.15 7.04
CA GLY A 37 13.54 1.05 7.01
C GLY A 37 14.09 1.37 8.38
N THR A 38 15.03 2.29 8.41
CA THR A 38 15.67 2.70 9.66
C THR A 38 15.69 4.20 9.84
N GLY A 39 15.22 4.96 8.85
CA GLY A 39 15.28 6.39 8.91
C GLY A 39 14.03 7.02 9.47
N GLU A 40 13.85 8.29 9.14
CA GLU A 40 12.69 9.04 9.60
C GLU A 40 11.39 8.46 9.07
N VAL A 41 10.33 8.66 9.84
CA VAL A 41 8.99 8.20 9.47
C VAL A 41 8.31 9.32 8.70
N ALA A 42 7.69 8.98 7.58
CA ALA A 42 6.96 9.95 6.75
C ALA A 42 5.68 10.38 7.46
N LYS A 43 5.47 11.67 7.54
CA LYS A 43 4.31 12.25 8.22
C LYS A 43 3.60 13.22 7.30
N LEU A 44 2.34 13.49 7.60
CA LEU A 44 1.55 14.44 6.84
C LEU A 44 2.26 15.79 6.81
N GLY A 45 2.27 16.41 5.64
CA GLY A 45 2.89 17.70 5.42
C GLY A 45 4.34 17.61 4.98
N GLN A 46 4.96 16.45 5.07
CA GLN A 46 6.35 16.29 4.65
C GLN A 46 6.43 15.90 3.19
N ARG A 47 7.55 16.22 2.58
CA ARG A 47 7.80 15.84 1.21
C ARG A 47 8.40 14.44 1.20
N ALA A 48 7.77 13.55 0.48
CA ALA A 48 8.24 12.17 0.34
C ALA A 48 8.88 11.99 -1.02
N THR A 49 10.05 11.37 -1.07
CA THR A 49 10.75 11.07 -2.30
C THR A 49 10.97 9.56 -2.34
N LEU A 50 10.51 8.93 -3.41
CA LEU A 50 10.55 7.48 -3.46
C LEU A 50 10.64 6.98 -4.89
N HIS A 51 11.01 5.74 -5.04
CA HIS A 51 10.86 5.01 -6.29
C HIS A 51 9.66 4.08 -6.17
N TYR A 52 9.01 3.81 -7.29
CA TYR A 52 7.87 2.92 -7.29
C TYR A 52 7.76 2.15 -8.60
N ILE A 53 7.06 1.05 -8.55
CA ILE A 53 6.66 0.28 -9.72
C ILE A 53 5.17 0.03 -9.54
N GLY A 54 4.35 0.51 -10.47
CA GLY A 54 2.91 0.31 -10.42
C GLY A 54 2.50 -0.82 -11.33
N LYS A 55 1.72 -1.76 -10.79
CA LYS A 55 1.29 -2.94 -11.53
C LYS A 55 -0.21 -3.12 -11.43
N LEU A 56 -0.77 -3.78 -12.43
CA LEU A 56 -2.13 -4.28 -12.37
C LEU A 56 -2.11 -5.66 -11.73
N GLU A 57 -3.28 -6.19 -11.44
CA GLU A 57 -3.37 -7.49 -10.77
C GLU A 57 -2.74 -8.62 -11.58
N ASP A 58 -2.73 -8.50 -12.90
CA ASP A 58 -2.13 -9.52 -13.76
C ASP A 58 -0.61 -9.42 -13.82
N GLY A 59 -0.04 -8.47 -13.08
CA GLY A 59 1.41 -8.31 -13.03
C GLY A 59 1.97 -7.35 -14.05
N SER A 60 1.14 -6.84 -14.96
CA SER A 60 1.66 -5.91 -15.97
C SER A 60 1.99 -4.57 -15.33
N VAL A 61 3.11 -3.99 -15.74
CA VAL A 61 3.58 -2.73 -15.20
C VAL A 61 2.95 -1.60 -16.00
N PHE A 62 2.30 -0.66 -15.31
CA PHE A 62 1.74 0.48 -16.02
C PHE A 62 2.57 1.73 -15.82
N ASP A 63 3.44 1.76 -14.82
CA ASP A 63 4.28 2.92 -14.58
C ASP A 63 5.44 2.52 -13.67
N SER A 64 6.59 3.18 -13.85
CA SER A 64 7.76 2.88 -13.04
C SER A 64 8.70 4.07 -13.03
N SER A 65 8.97 4.58 -11.83
CA SER A 65 9.95 5.65 -11.67
C SER A 65 11.36 5.15 -11.97
N ARG A 66 11.59 3.86 -11.75
CA ARG A 66 12.92 3.31 -12.01
C ARG A 66 13.24 3.25 -13.49
N GLU A 67 12.22 2.96 -14.32
CA GLU A 67 12.44 2.98 -15.76
C GLU A 67 12.76 4.37 -16.26
N ARG A 68 12.22 5.39 -15.62
CA ARG A 68 12.53 6.76 -15.97
C ARG A 68 13.85 7.22 -15.39
N GLY A 69 14.42 6.43 -14.47
CA GLY A 69 15.69 6.78 -13.84
C GLY A 69 15.60 7.98 -12.91
N LYS A 70 14.40 8.25 -12.37
CA LYS A 70 14.20 9.46 -11.60
C LYS A 70 13.17 9.20 -10.50
N PRO A 71 13.51 9.50 -9.24
CA PRO A 71 12.55 9.29 -8.16
C PRO A 71 11.40 10.28 -8.25
N PHE A 72 10.30 9.94 -7.64
CA PHE A 72 9.11 10.76 -7.61
C PHE A 72 8.95 11.38 -6.23
N SER A 73 8.57 12.64 -6.20
CA SER A 73 8.39 13.38 -4.95
C SER A 73 7.01 13.99 -4.88
N PHE A 74 6.42 13.96 -3.71
CA PHE A 74 5.14 14.62 -3.47
C PHE A 74 5.03 15.00 -2.00
N THR A 75 4.12 15.92 -1.70
CA THR A 75 3.86 16.31 -0.32
C THR A 75 2.75 15.43 0.24
N LEU A 76 3.05 14.73 1.30
CA LEU A 76 2.11 13.78 1.89
C LEU A 76 0.92 14.53 2.48
N GLY A 77 -0.27 14.13 2.10
CA GLY A 77 -1.50 14.75 2.57
C GLY A 77 -2.00 15.91 1.74
N ALA A 78 -1.28 16.28 0.67
CA ALA A 78 -1.65 17.45 -0.12
C ALA A 78 -2.61 17.15 -1.27
N GLY A 79 -2.99 15.90 -1.46
CA GLY A 79 -3.90 15.54 -2.54
C GLY A 79 -3.26 15.51 -3.91
N GLN A 80 -1.95 15.38 -3.98
CA GLN A 80 -1.21 15.38 -5.23
C GLN A 80 -1.17 14.02 -5.90
N VAL A 81 -1.53 12.97 -5.15
CA VAL A 81 -1.45 11.58 -5.62
C VAL A 81 -2.73 10.87 -5.24
N ILE A 82 -2.91 9.64 -5.74
CA ILE A 82 -4.11 8.86 -5.42
C ILE A 82 -4.18 8.58 -3.92
N GLN A 83 -5.38 8.37 -3.43
CA GLN A 83 -5.61 8.13 -2.01
C GLN A 83 -4.85 6.93 -1.49
N GLY A 84 -4.70 5.90 -2.31
CA GLY A 84 -3.93 4.74 -1.92
C GLY A 84 -2.50 5.09 -1.55
N TRP A 85 -1.92 6.09 -2.21
CA TRP A 85 -0.58 6.54 -1.87
C TRP A 85 -0.60 7.43 -0.64
N GLU A 86 -1.59 8.33 -0.54
CA GLU A 86 -1.69 9.18 0.65
C GLU A 86 -1.75 8.35 1.92
N GLN A 87 -2.49 7.25 1.87
CA GLN A 87 -2.61 6.37 3.02
C GLN A 87 -1.46 5.38 3.13
N GLY A 88 -0.99 4.88 1.99
CA GLY A 88 -0.02 3.79 1.99
C GLY A 88 1.42 4.22 2.23
N VAL A 89 1.75 5.47 1.90
CA VAL A 89 3.09 5.99 2.14
C VAL A 89 3.20 6.59 3.54
N ASN A 90 2.09 7.02 4.11
CA ASN A 90 2.10 7.58 5.45
C ASN A 90 2.66 6.54 6.42
N GLY A 91 3.64 6.96 7.22
CA GLY A 91 4.24 6.06 8.20
C GLY A 91 5.40 5.23 7.68
N MET A 92 5.74 5.33 6.40
CA MET A 92 6.93 4.64 5.90
C MET A 92 8.19 5.27 6.47
N GLN A 93 9.17 4.44 6.73
CA GLN A 93 10.47 4.94 7.16
C GLN A 93 11.42 5.01 5.97
N VAL A 94 12.36 5.93 6.00
CA VAL A 94 13.38 6.00 4.97
C VAL A 94 14.12 4.66 4.92
N GLY A 95 14.22 4.10 3.72
CA GLY A 95 14.82 2.78 3.49
C GLY A 95 13.82 1.64 3.46
N GLU A 96 12.58 1.92 3.81
CA GLU A 96 11.54 0.88 3.84
C GLU A 96 11.02 0.61 2.43
N VAL A 97 10.66 -0.64 2.17
CA VAL A 97 9.96 -1.04 0.94
C VAL A 97 8.62 -1.62 1.33
N ARG A 98 7.55 -1.08 0.77
CA ARG A 98 6.20 -1.58 0.98
C ARG A 98 5.58 -1.99 -0.34
N ILE A 99 4.78 -3.05 -0.29
CA ILE A 99 3.90 -3.41 -1.39
C ILE A 99 2.50 -2.99 -0.96
N LEU A 100 1.90 -2.10 -1.74
CA LEU A 100 0.56 -1.61 -1.45
C LEU A 100 -0.44 -2.34 -2.32
N ASN A 101 -1.54 -2.76 -1.73
CA ASN A 101 -2.64 -3.35 -2.47
C ASN A 101 -3.77 -2.34 -2.42
N ILE A 102 -4.02 -1.68 -3.56
CA ILE A 102 -4.88 -0.51 -3.60
C ILE A 102 -6.18 -0.84 -4.29
N PRO A 103 -7.30 -0.79 -3.55
CA PRO A 103 -8.59 -1.04 -4.20
C PRO A 103 -8.96 0.10 -5.15
N PRO A 104 -9.85 -0.15 -6.11
CA PRO A 104 -10.15 0.86 -7.13
C PRO A 104 -10.55 2.23 -6.59
N HIS A 105 -11.34 2.27 -5.53
CA HIS A 105 -11.82 3.55 -5.02
C HIS A 105 -10.71 4.40 -4.40
N LEU A 106 -9.57 3.82 -4.10
CA LEU A 106 -8.41 4.57 -3.60
C LEU A 106 -7.37 4.75 -4.71
N GLY A 107 -7.67 4.26 -5.90
CA GLY A 107 -6.82 4.44 -7.07
C GLY A 107 -7.54 5.29 -8.11
N TYR A 108 -7.80 4.73 -9.27
CA TYR A 108 -8.40 5.49 -10.37
C TYR A 108 -9.87 5.18 -10.59
N GLY A 109 -10.46 4.34 -9.76
CA GLY A 109 -11.89 4.12 -9.71
C GLY A 109 -12.51 3.58 -10.99
N GLU A 110 -13.77 3.94 -11.18
CA GLU A 110 -14.52 3.48 -12.34
C GLU A 110 -14.03 4.06 -13.64
N ARG A 111 -13.34 5.20 -13.58
CA ARG A 111 -12.87 5.85 -14.79
C ARG A 111 -11.62 5.20 -15.34
N GLY A 112 -10.76 4.69 -14.47
CA GLY A 112 -9.45 4.25 -14.88
C GLY A 112 -8.57 5.43 -15.26
N ALA A 113 -7.50 5.16 -15.99
CA ALA A 113 -6.57 6.21 -16.40
C ALA A 113 -6.02 5.89 -17.77
N GLY A 114 -6.44 6.68 -18.76
CA GLY A 114 -5.95 6.54 -20.12
C GLY A 114 -6.12 5.13 -20.64
N GLY A 115 -5.14 4.70 -21.43
CA GLY A 115 -5.16 3.34 -21.94
C GLY A 115 -4.44 2.35 -21.07
N SER A 116 -3.86 2.80 -19.96
CA SER A 116 -2.98 1.96 -19.15
C SER A 116 -3.70 1.32 -17.97
N ILE A 117 -4.68 2.00 -17.40
CA ILE A 117 -5.37 1.51 -16.22
C ILE A 117 -6.85 1.39 -16.54
N PRO A 118 -7.37 0.16 -16.57
CA PRO A 118 -8.77 -0.04 -16.92
C PRO A 118 -9.69 0.40 -15.78
N PRO A 119 -10.99 0.51 -16.07
CA PRO A 119 -11.96 0.82 -15.02
C PRO A 119 -11.93 -0.23 -13.91
N ASN A 120 -12.11 0.24 -12.70
CA ASN A 120 -12.21 -0.61 -11.52
C ASN A 120 -10.99 -1.50 -11.30
N ALA A 121 -9.81 -1.00 -11.65
CA ALA A 121 -8.58 -1.77 -11.50
C ALA A 121 -8.06 -1.69 -10.07
N ARG A 122 -7.66 -2.83 -9.55
CA ARG A 122 -6.91 -2.90 -8.31
C ARG A 122 -5.43 -2.73 -8.67
N LEU A 123 -4.72 -1.93 -7.91
CA LEU A 123 -3.33 -1.61 -8.21
C LEU A 123 -2.41 -2.22 -7.16
N ILE A 124 -1.24 -2.65 -7.60
CA ILE A 124 -0.22 -3.17 -6.71
C ILE A 124 1.00 -2.27 -6.78
#